data_449a643ff61033bb6bbc464abc39d365
#
_entry.id   449a643ff61033bb6bbc464abc39d365
#
_cell.length_a   1.000
_cell.length_b   1.000
_cell.length_c   1.000
_cell.angle_alpha   90.00
_cell.angle_beta   90.00
_cell.angle_gamma   90.00
#
_symmetry.space_group_name_H-M   'P 1'
#
loop_
_entity.id
_entity.type
_entity.pdbx_description
1 polymer ?
#
loop_
_entity_poly.entity_id
_entity_poly.type
_entity_poly.pdbx_seq_one_letter_code
_entity_poly.pdbx_strand_id
1 'polypeptide(L)'
;MPPGKMGIVEIVDAVGFLLGKWWLTRSIEDHQSGIHASFQGTAELFEDEPGSSSVIGGRAHYEEKGELHYGSYRGPAFRRLDYVRSDDASAMLYFADGRPFVDLDLRNGTWQSSHLCANDHYEIFTLVRSSTIVNESWRVWGPSTNYEAATMFTRMGSIQSGDKGRESGH
;
A
#
# COMPACT_ATOMS: atom_id res chain seq x y z
N MET A 1 -15.94 21.03 22.92
CA MET A 1 -14.75 20.44 22.27
C MET A 1 -15.20 19.73 21.01
N PRO A 2 -14.86 20.21 19.84
CA PRO A 2 -15.08 19.38 18.68
C PRO A 2 -14.30 18.08 18.87
N PRO A 3 -14.83 16.91 18.46
CA PRO A 3 -14.07 15.68 18.48
C PRO A 3 -12.80 15.93 17.70
N GLY A 4 -11.65 15.73 18.35
CA GLY A 4 -10.37 15.92 17.72
C GLY A 4 -10.39 15.20 16.38
N LYS A 5 -10.01 15.88 15.31
CA LYS A 5 -9.73 15.24 14.04
C LYS A 5 -8.72 14.15 14.33
N MET A 6 -9.15 12.91 14.41
CA MET A 6 -8.22 11.78 14.47
C MET A 6 -7.36 11.86 13.21
N GLY A 7 -6.12 12.25 13.42
CA GLY A 7 -5.09 12.62 12.52
C GLY A 7 -5.09 11.96 11.15
N ILE A 8 -5.89 12.52 10.25
CA ILE A 8 -5.65 12.35 8.82
C ILE A 8 -4.46 13.24 8.49
N VAL A 9 -3.38 12.64 8.01
CA VAL A 9 -2.17 13.36 7.61
C VAL A 9 -2.29 13.77 6.15
N GLU A 10 -2.29 15.07 5.89
CA GLU A 10 -2.21 15.62 4.55
C GLU A 10 -0.82 15.40 3.97
N ILE A 11 -0.73 14.94 2.73
CA ILE A 11 0.53 14.60 2.07
C ILE A 11 0.75 15.55 0.90
N VAL A 12 1.88 16.25 0.92
CA VAL A 12 2.28 17.18 -0.14
C VAL A 12 2.96 16.44 -1.29
N ASP A 13 3.75 15.43 -0.99
CA ASP A 13 4.48 14.60 -1.95
C ASP A 13 4.11 13.12 -1.74
N ALA A 14 3.16 12.62 -2.53
CA ALA A 14 2.64 11.28 -2.36
C ALA A 14 3.69 10.20 -2.61
N VAL A 15 4.38 10.25 -3.74
CA VAL A 15 5.40 9.24 -4.07
C VAL A 15 6.56 9.33 -3.09
N GLY A 16 7.07 10.53 -2.81
CA GLY A 16 8.15 10.73 -1.84
C GLY A 16 7.80 10.24 -0.45
N PHE A 17 6.55 10.44 0.00
CA PHE A 17 6.08 9.93 1.28
C PHE A 17 6.09 8.40 1.33
N LEU A 18 5.68 7.74 0.26
CA LEU A 18 5.57 6.29 0.19
C LEU A 18 6.90 5.58 -0.07
N LEU A 19 7.92 6.28 -0.59
CA LEU A 19 9.24 5.68 -0.81
C LEU A 19 9.79 5.06 0.47
N GLY A 20 10.41 3.89 0.33
CA GLY A 20 11.03 3.15 1.41
C GLY A 20 10.40 1.80 1.65
N LYS A 21 10.74 1.21 2.79
CA LYS A 21 10.34 -0.13 3.18
C LYS A 21 9.26 -0.11 4.24
N TRP A 22 8.31 -1.05 4.10
CA TRP A 22 7.14 -1.17 4.94
C TRP A 22 6.93 -2.63 5.37
N TRP A 23 6.51 -2.82 6.61
CA TRP A 23 5.85 -4.06 7.02
C TRP A 23 4.41 -4.01 6.54
N LEU A 24 3.86 -5.14 6.11
CA LEU A 24 2.45 -5.21 5.80
C LEU A 24 1.79 -6.45 6.39
N THR A 25 0.56 -6.25 6.86
CA THR A 25 -0.36 -7.32 7.23
C THR A 25 -1.66 -7.11 6.46
N ARG A 26 -2.20 -8.18 5.87
CA ARG A 26 -3.43 -8.14 5.09
C ARG A 26 -4.37 -9.24 5.52
N SER A 27 -5.61 -8.87 5.77
CA SER A 27 -6.71 -9.79 6.01
C SER A 27 -7.60 -9.80 4.77
N ILE A 28 -7.97 -10.98 4.30
CA ILE A 28 -8.78 -11.16 3.09
C ILE A 28 -9.97 -12.02 3.43
N GLU A 29 -11.17 -11.57 3.07
CA GLU A 29 -12.40 -12.35 3.14
C GLU A 29 -12.92 -12.61 1.73
N ASP A 30 -12.88 -13.87 1.33
CA ASP A 30 -13.44 -14.31 0.06
C ASP A 30 -14.88 -14.78 0.29
N HIS A 31 -15.83 -13.93 -0.06
CA HIS A 31 -17.26 -14.20 0.10
C HIS A 31 -17.78 -15.24 -0.91
N GLN A 32 -17.04 -15.47 -1.99
CA GLN A 32 -17.40 -16.47 -3.01
C GLN A 32 -17.17 -17.88 -2.48
N SER A 33 -16.05 -18.11 -1.80
CA SER A 33 -15.66 -19.41 -1.24
C SER A 33 -15.96 -19.55 0.26
N GLY A 34 -16.21 -18.44 0.95
CA GLY A 34 -16.32 -18.37 2.41
C GLY A 34 -14.98 -18.53 3.13
N ILE A 35 -13.87 -18.45 2.41
CA ILE A 35 -12.52 -18.61 2.97
C ILE A 35 -12.02 -17.27 3.49
N HIS A 36 -11.46 -17.30 4.71
CA HIS A 36 -10.66 -16.23 5.27
C HIS A 36 -9.19 -16.49 4.98
N ALA A 37 -8.52 -15.51 4.39
CA ALA A 37 -7.10 -15.57 4.06
C ALA A 37 -6.33 -14.45 4.75
N SER A 38 -5.02 -14.63 4.89
CA SER A 38 -4.12 -13.63 5.41
C SER A 38 -2.81 -13.60 4.64
N PHE A 39 -2.22 -12.43 4.59
CA PHE A 39 -0.91 -12.22 4.01
C PHE A 39 -0.06 -11.37 4.96
N GLN A 40 1.18 -11.80 5.20
CA GLN A 40 2.15 -11.06 5.99
C GLN A 40 3.45 -10.98 5.24
N GLY A 41 4.03 -9.79 5.19
CA GLY A 41 5.29 -9.61 4.49
C GLY A 41 5.80 -8.20 4.54
N THR A 42 6.52 -7.85 3.50
CA THR A 42 7.16 -6.56 3.32
C THR A 42 6.78 -5.95 1.98
N ALA A 43 6.76 -4.64 1.93
CA ALA A 43 6.59 -3.87 0.71
C ALA A 43 7.71 -2.84 0.60
N GLU A 44 8.10 -2.50 -0.59
CA GLU A 44 9.05 -1.44 -0.88
C GLU A 44 8.60 -0.64 -2.08
N LEU A 45 8.60 0.68 -1.96
CA LEU A 45 8.52 1.59 -3.08
C LEU A 45 9.92 2.20 -3.26
N PHE A 46 10.51 2.04 -4.44
CA PHE A 46 11.87 2.46 -4.73
C PHE A 46 12.01 3.10 -6.10
N GLU A 47 12.99 3.96 -6.23
CA GLU A 47 13.37 4.64 -7.46
C GLU A 47 14.54 3.91 -8.14
N ASP A 48 14.67 4.04 -9.46
CA ASP A 48 15.86 3.53 -10.19
C ASP A 48 17.11 4.30 -9.79
N GLU A 49 16.98 5.64 -9.66
CA GLU A 49 18.03 6.52 -9.17
C GLU A 49 17.44 7.53 -8.20
N PRO A 50 18.23 8.03 -7.22
CA PRO A 50 17.75 9.04 -6.29
C PRO A 50 17.15 10.25 -6.98
N GLY A 51 15.87 10.56 -6.68
CA GLY A 51 15.14 11.68 -7.23
C GLY A 51 14.50 11.44 -8.61
N SER A 52 14.67 10.26 -9.22
CA SER A 52 14.11 9.97 -10.55
C SER A 52 12.58 10.00 -10.58
N SER A 53 11.90 9.74 -9.47
CA SER A 53 10.44 9.81 -9.34
C SER A 53 9.92 11.17 -8.89
N SER A 54 10.79 12.15 -8.66
CA SER A 54 10.42 13.48 -8.13
C SER A 54 9.80 14.43 -9.15
N VAL A 55 9.84 14.09 -10.42
CA VAL A 55 9.28 14.87 -11.54
C VAL A 55 7.96 14.26 -12.02
N ILE A 56 7.09 15.07 -12.61
CA ILE A 56 5.87 14.58 -13.27
C ILE A 56 6.26 13.59 -14.37
N GLY A 57 5.59 12.43 -14.38
CA GLY A 57 5.93 11.29 -15.23
C GLY A 57 7.07 10.44 -14.71
N GLY A 58 7.71 10.82 -13.61
CA GLY A 58 8.73 10.02 -12.93
C GLY A 58 8.13 8.75 -12.34
N ARG A 59 8.90 7.66 -12.39
CA ARG A 59 8.46 6.31 -12.05
C ARG A 59 9.11 5.82 -10.77
N ALA A 60 8.32 5.21 -9.90
CA ALA A 60 8.78 4.40 -8.78
C ALA A 60 8.21 2.98 -8.90
N HIS A 61 8.93 2.02 -8.38
CA HIS A 61 8.58 0.60 -8.44
C HIS A 61 8.11 0.12 -7.08
N TYR A 62 6.96 -0.55 -7.06
CA TYR A 62 6.39 -1.17 -5.89
C TYR A 62 6.54 -2.68 -5.95
N GLU A 63 7.07 -3.27 -4.91
CA GLU A 63 7.18 -4.72 -4.74
C GLU A 63 6.69 -5.11 -3.35
N GLU A 64 5.82 -6.10 -3.29
CA GLU A 64 5.49 -6.76 -2.03
C GLU A 64 5.79 -8.24 -2.11
N LYS A 65 6.24 -8.80 -1.01
CA LYS A 65 6.53 -10.23 -0.87
C LYS A 65 6.25 -10.69 0.54
N GLY A 66 5.78 -11.90 0.66
CA GLY A 66 5.47 -12.47 1.96
C GLY A 66 4.86 -13.84 1.85
N GLU A 67 4.16 -14.25 2.89
CA GLU A 67 3.50 -15.54 3.00
C GLU A 67 1.99 -15.37 2.97
N LEU A 68 1.35 -16.09 2.06
CA LEU A 68 -0.11 -16.17 1.94
C LEU A 68 -0.61 -17.44 2.64
N HIS A 69 -1.64 -17.27 3.46
CA HIS A 69 -2.43 -18.36 4.04
C HIS A 69 -3.83 -18.27 3.45
N TYR A 70 -4.22 -19.25 2.67
CA TYR A 70 -5.53 -19.32 2.04
C TYR A 70 -6.12 -20.72 2.21
N GLY A 71 -7.09 -20.88 3.12
CA GLY A 71 -7.60 -22.19 3.48
C GLY A 71 -6.48 -23.09 4.02
N SER A 72 -6.24 -24.21 3.36
CA SER A 72 -5.13 -25.13 3.67
C SER A 72 -3.83 -24.77 2.97
N TYR A 73 -3.86 -23.83 2.03
CA TYR A 73 -2.67 -23.36 1.32
C TYR A 73 -1.83 -22.43 2.20
N ARG A 74 -0.53 -22.66 2.22
CA ARG A 74 0.46 -21.78 2.84
C ARG A 74 1.68 -21.70 1.93
N GLY A 75 2.06 -20.53 1.50
CA GLY A 75 3.21 -20.37 0.63
C GLY A 75 3.53 -18.93 0.28
N PRO A 76 4.62 -18.71 -0.45
CA PRO A 76 5.05 -17.39 -0.84
C PRO A 76 4.09 -16.75 -1.83
N ALA A 77 3.93 -15.43 -1.72
CA ALA A 77 3.23 -14.62 -2.70
C ALA A 77 3.99 -13.32 -2.93
N PHE A 78 3.81 -12.78 -4.11
CA PHE A 78 4.56 -11.65 -4.61
C PHE A 78 3.69 -10.80 -5.52
N ARG A 79 3.84 -9.46 -5.47
CA ARG A 79 3.15 -8.53 -6.35
C ARG A 79 4.03 -7.34 -6.70
N ARG A 80 3.89 -6.88 -7.94
CA ARG A 80 4.54 -5.67 -8.47
C ARG A 80 3.53 -4.69 -9.03
N LEU A 81 3.80 -3.41 -8.80
CA LEU A 81 3.13 -2.29 -9.45
C LEU A 81 4.17 -1.22 -9.80
N ASP A 82 3.82 -0.36 -10.74
CA ASP A 82 4.57 0.86 -11.02
C ASP A 82 3.74 2.08 -10.63
N TYR A 83 4.37 3.05 -9.97
CA TYR A 83 3.78 4.33 -9.61
C TYR A 83 4.38 5.40 -10.50
N VAL A 84 3.55 6.10 -11.24
CA VAL A 84 3.97 7.21 -12.11
C VAL A 84 3.39 8.50 -11.56
N ARG A 85 4.25 9.44 -11.18
CA ARG A 85 3.84 10.72 -10.62
C ARG A 85 2.98 11.50 -11.61
N SER A 86 1.76 11.87 -11.20
CA SER A 86 0.84 12.71 -11.97
C SER A 86 0.98 14.18 -11.60
N ASP A 87 1.07 14.47 -10.31
CA ASP A 87 1.46 15.75 -9.72
C ASP A 87 2.12 15.50 -8.35
N ASP A 88 2.38 16.54 -7.56
CA ASP A 88 3.08 16.40 -6.29
C ASP A 88 2.37 15.45 -5.34
N ALA A 89 1.04 15.50 -5.25
CA ALA A 89 0.24 14.73 -4.31
C ALA A 89 -0.36 13.47 -4.91
N SER A 90 -0.16 13.18 -6.19
CA SER A 90 -0.85 12.10 -6.89
C SER A 90 0.05 11.28 -7.81
N ALA A 91 -0.38 10.05 -8.06
CA ALA A 91 0.25 9.12 -8.97
C ALA A 91 -0.79 8.27 -9.69
N MET A 92 -0.44 7.75 -10.85
CA MET A 92 -1.15 6.68 -11.52
C MET A 92 -0.41 5.37 -11.30
N LEU A 93 -1.12 4.34 -10.90
CA LEU A 93 -0.57 3.01 -10.67
C LEU A 93 -0.81 2.14 -11.90
N TYR A 94 0.21 1.36 -12.26
CA TYR A 94 0.18 0.45 -13.38
C TYR A 94 0.52 -0.96 -12.91
N PHE A 95 -0.09 -1.95 -13.54
CA PHE A 95 0.36 -3.33 -13.42
C PHE A 95 1.76 -3.51 -14.03
N ALA A 96 2.45 -4.60 -13.66
CA ALA A 96 3.77 -4.91 -14.17
C ALA A 96 3.82 -5.07 -15.70
N ASP A 97 2.71 -5.43 -16.33
CA ASP A 97 2.57 -5.53 -17.79
C ASP A 97 2.28 -4.18 -18.49
N GLY A 98 2.23 -3.08 -17.75
CA GLY A 98 2.02 -1.73 -18.25
C GLY A 98 0.57 -1.30 -18.38
N ARG A 99 -0.41 -2.16 -18.08
CA ARG A 99 -1.83 -1.75 -18.07
C ARG A 99 -2.10 -0.83 -16.90
N PRO A 100 -2.91 0.24 -17.11
CA PRO A 100 -3.31 1.11 -16.01
C PRO A 100 -4.18 0.35 -15.01
N PHE A 101 -4.00 0.66 -13.72
CA PHE A 101 -4.75 0.05 -12.63
C PHE A 101 -5.65 1.10 -11.95
N VAL A 102 -5.14 1.85 -11.00
CA VAL A 102 -5.88 2.88 -10.25
C VAL A 102 -5.01 4.13 -10.10
N ASP A 103 -5.67 5.25 -9.85
CA ASP A 103 -5.00 6.47 -9.41
C ASP A 103 -4.92 6.55 -7.89
N LEU A 104 -4.04 7.39 -7.41
CA LEU A 104 -3.82 7.67 -6.00
C LEU A 104 -3.59 9.16 -5.80
N ASP A 105 -4.36 9.78 -4.91
CA ASP A 105 -4.19 11.17 -4.53
C ASP A 105 -4.22 11.29 -3.00
N LEU A 106 -3.10 11.66 -2.41
CA LEU A 106 -2.95 11.70 -0.96
C LEU A 106 -3.00 13.11 -0.37
N ARG A 107 -3.34 14.14 -1.16
CA ARG A 107 -3.35 15.55 -0.67
C ARG A 107 -4.20 15.77 0.56
N ASN A 108 -5.30 15.02 0.70
CA ASN A 108 -6.20 15.11 1.85
C ASN A 108 -5.99 13.97 2.87
N GLY A 109 -4.96 13.14 2.69
CA GLY A 109 -4.69 11.99 3.55
C GLY A 109 -5.61 10.80 3.34
N THR A 110 -6.63 10.92 2.51
CA THR A 110 -7.57 9.87 2.13
C THR A 110 -7.82 9.89 0.63
N TRP A 111 -8.00 8.71 0.05
CA TRP A 111 -8.34 8.59 -1.35
C TRP A 111 -9.17 7.34 -1.62
N GLN A 112 -10.19 7.48 -2.45
CA GLN A 112 -10.94 6.36 -2.99
C GLN A 112 -10.78 6.33 -4.49
N SER A 113 -10.35 5.19 -5.02
CA SER A 113 -10.21 4.93 -6.45
C SER A 113 -11.04 3.74 -6.86
N SER A 114 -11.54 3.77 -8.10
CA SER A 114 -12.32 2.70 -8.68
C SER A 114 -11.72 2.28 -10.01
N HIS A 115 -11.76 0.99 -10.28
CA HIS A 115 -11.24 0.41 -11.52
C HIS A 115 -12.13 -0.74 -11.98
N LEU A 116 -12.40 -0.79 -13.27
CA LEU A 116 -13.05 -1.92 -13.94
C LEU A 116 -11.99 -2.70 -14.72
N CYS A 117 -11.76 -3.94 -14.33
CA CYS A 117 -10.82 -4.86 -14.99
C CYS A 117 -11.58 -6.07 -15.49
N ALA A 118 -11.74 -6.21 -16.81
CA ALA A 118 -12.66 -7.16 -17.41
C ALA A 118 -14.08 -6.95 -16.85
N ASN A 119 -14.65 -7.94 -16.14
CA ASN A 119 -15.97 -7.84 -15.51
C ASN A 119 -15.91 -7.60 -14.00
N ASP A 120 -14.72 -7.38 -13.43
CA ASP A 120 -14.50 -7.16 -12.01
C ASP A 120 -14.36 -5.68 -11.69
N HIS A 121 -15.10 -5.24 -10.68
CA HIS A 121 -15.02 -3.90 -10.11
C HIS A 121 -14.10 -3.89 -8.92
N TYR A 122 -13.17 -2.93 -8.92
CA TYR A 122 -12.26 -2.66 -7.80
C TYR A 122 -12.60 -1.32 -7.18
N GLU A 123 -12.78 -1.29 -5.87
CA GLU A 123 -12.76 -0.06 -5.07
C GLU A 123 -11.60 -0.17 -4.08
N ILE A 124 -10.74 0.85 -4.09
CA ILE A 124 -9.58 0.91 -3.21
C ILE A 124 -9.66 2.20 -2.41
N PHE A 125 -9.64 2.07 -1.10
CA PHE A 125 -9.64 3.18 -0.17
C PHE A 125 -8.31 3.21 0.58
N THR A 126 -7.65 4.36 0.56
CA THR A 126 -6.37 4.60 1.23
C THR A 126 -6.54 5.66 2.30
N LEU A 127 -6.00 5.40 3.48
CA LEU A 127 -6.00 6.31 4.62
C LEU A 127 -4.59 6.42 5.20
N VAL A 128 -4.02 7.62 5.15
CA VAL A 128 -2.75 7.93 5.82
C VAL A 128 -3.05 8.30 7.27
N ARG A 129 -2.73 7.42 8.19
CA ARG A 129 -3.00 7.60 9.63
C ARG A 129 -1.95 8.44 10.33
N SER A 130 -0.70 8.28 9.91
CA SER A 130 0.46 8.99 10.45
C SER A 130 1.62 8.96 9.46
N SER A 131 2.74 9.53 9.82
CA SER A 131 3.97 9.42 9.01
C SER A 131 4.50 7.98 8.87
N THR A 132 4.00 7.05 9.66
CA THR A 132 4.49 5.66 9.72
C THR A 132 3.42 4.60 9.49
N ILE A 133 2.14 4.97 9.36
CA ILE A 133 1.04 4.02 9.21
C ILE A 133 0.12 4.44 8.08
N VAL A 134 -0.09 3.54 7.14
CA VAL A 134 -1.06 3.67 6.03
C VAL A 134 -1.98 2.46 6.03
N ASN A 135 -3.27 2.71 5.96
CA ASN A 135 -4.28 1.67 5.79
C ASN A 135 -4.81 1.67 4.37
N GLU A 136 -5.07 0.49 3.85
CA GLU A 136 -5.68 0.29 2.54
C GLU A 136 -6.79 -0.74 2.63
N SER A 137 -7.93 -0.45 2.03
CA SER A 137 -9.06 -1.39 1.94
C SER A 137 -9.42 -1.61 0.49
N TRP A 138 -9.59 -2.86 0.11
CA TRP A 138 -10.03 -3.28 -1.21
C TRP A 138 -11.38 -3.95 -1.12
N ARG A 139 -12.25 -3.62 -2.04
CA ARG A 139 -13.47 -4.35 -2.33
C ARG A 139 -13.49 -4.70 -3.81
N VAL A 140 -13.64 -5.99 -4.10
CA VAL A 140 -13.64 -6.50 -5.47
C VAL A 140 -14.88 -7.38 -5.68
N TRP A 141 -15.63 -7.09 -6.71
CA TRP A 141 -16.82 -7.86 -7.07
C TRP A 141 -17.01 -7.97 -8.57
N GLY A 142 -17.57 -9.07 -9.01
CA GLY A 142 -17.85 -9.42 -10.38
C GLY A 142 -18.64 -10.70 -10.48
N PRO A 143 -18.86 -11.24 -11.69
CA PRO A 143 -19.68 -12.46 -11.87
C PRO A 143 -19.16 -13.68 -11.12
N SER A 144 -17.84 -13.80 -10.95
CA SER A 144 -17.17 -14.91 -10.29
C SER A 144 -16.19 -14.49 -9.19
N THR A 145 -16.25 -13.21 -8.79
CA THR A 145 -15.34 -12.63 -7.81
C THR A 145 -16.14 -11.86 -6.77
N ASN A 146 -15.86 -12.08 -5.49
CA ASN A 146 -16.41 -11.28 -4.41
C ASN A 146 -15.51 -11.41 -3.19
N TYR A 147 -14.62 -10.44 -2.99
CA TYR A 147 -13.75 -10.42 -1.80
C TYR A 147 -13.51 -9.01 -1.28
N GLU A 148 -13.10 -8.96 -0.03
CA GLU A 148 -12.63 -7.76 0.67
C GLU A 148 -11.24 -8.01 1.23
N ALA A 149 -10.38 -7.00 1.19
CA ALA A 149 -9.07 -7.05 1.80
C ALA A 149 -8.79 -5.78 2.59
N ALA A 150 -8.20 -5.94 3.76
CA ALA A 150 -7.75 -4.83 4.59
C ALA A 150 -6.26 -4.98 4.88
N THR A 151 -5.49 -3.97 4.52
CA THR A 151 -4.04 -3.96 4.68
C THR A 151 -3.61 -2.82 5.58
N MET A 152 -2.70 -3.11 6.50
CA MET A 152 -1.99 -2.10 7.27
C MET A 152 -0.51 -2.13 6.89
N PHE A 153 0.00 -0.98 6.48
CA PHE A 153 1.43 -0.76 6.23
C PHE A 153 2.01 0.01 7.41
N THR A 154 3.12 -0.49 7.92
CA THR A 154 3.91 0.18 8.97
C THR A 154 5.32 0.42 8.46
N ARG A 155 5.77 1.66 8.48
CA ARG A 155 7.11 2.03 7.99
C ARG A 155 8.19 1.30 8.77
N MET A 156 9.13 0.68 8.07
CA MET A 156 10.31 0.07 8.69
C MET A 156 11.31 1.13 9.15
N GLY A 157 12.05 0.79 10.18
CA GLY A 157 13.19 1.57 10.68
C GLY A 157 12.82 2.75 11.57
N SER A 158 11.55 3.18 11.61
CA SER A 158 11.11 4.30 12.47
C SER A 158 11.10 3.95 13.97
N ILE A 159 11.13 2.66 14.32
CA ILE A 159 11.07 2.16 15.70
C ILE A 159 12.47 1.79 16.25
N GLN A 160 13.50 1.69 15.41
CA GLN A 160 14.82 1.21 15.80
C GLN A 160 15.83 2.29 16.18
N SER A 161 15.50 3.55 16.14
CA SER A 161 16.38 4.63 16.60
C SER A 161 16.52 4.73 18.12
N GLY A 162 15.86 3.88 18.89
CA GLY A 162 15.82 3.92 20.34
C GLY A 162 16.65 2.87 21.07
N ASP A 163 17.16 1.85 20.39
CA ASP A 163 17.93 0.78 21.04
C ASP A 163 19.29 0.56 20.38
N LYS A 164 20.11 1.58 20.43
CA LYS A 164 21.54 1.31 20.52
C LYS A 164 21.84 1.11 22.00
N GLY A 165 21.77 -0.13 22.40
CA GLY A 165 22.20 -0.54 23.72
C GLY A 165 23.50 0.13 24.08
N ARG A 166 23.54 0.73 25.25
CA ARG A 166 24.74 1.04 25.94
C ARG A 166 25.51 -0.26 26.09
N GLU A 167 26.42 -0.53 25.24
CA GLU A 167 27.59 -1.31 25.64
C GLU A 167 28.46 -0.38 26.49
N SER A 168 28.22 -0.43 27.78
CA SER A 168 29.22 0.01 28.75
C SER A 168 30.33 -1.00 28.69
N GLY A 169 31.35 -0.71 27.89
CA GLY A 169 32.62 -1.40 27.97
C GLY A 169 33.26 -1.18 29.33
N HIS A 170 33.66 -2.23 29.94
CA HIS A 170 34.81 -2.27 30.86
C HIS A 170 35.85 -3.20 30.26
#